data_6ae16a4a31f3a5608bf93b385bd2f739
#
_entry.id   6ae16a4a31f3a5608bf93b385bd2f739
#
_cell.length_a   1.000
_cell.length_b   1.000
_cell.length_c   1.000
_cell.angle_alpha   90.00
_cell.angle_beta   90.00
_cell.angle_gamma   90.00
#
_symmetry.space_group_name_H-M   'P 1'
#
loop_
_entity.id
_entity.type
_entity.pdbx_description
1 polymer ?
#
loop_
_entity_poly.entity_id
_entity_poly.type
_entity_poly.pdbx_seq_one_letter_code
_entity_poly.pdbx_strand_id
1 'polypeptide(L)'
;FIHRYPVLAASGISGPKLRRGDKQVPEGVYGISFLNPNSRYHVALRVNYPNAFDRRMGVKDGRKDLGGDIMIHGKASSVGCLAIGDAAAEELFVLAAETGIKNIRLVIAPTDFRKNAPPAVDGSQPDWLPQLYTEVAAAMTPYKAPPSGSLLSLIFN
;
A
#
# COMPACT_ATOMS: atom_id res chain seq x y z
N PHE A 1 -11.40 9.05 11.63
CA PHE A 1 -11.81 8.68 10.26
C PHE A 1 -12.28 9.93 9.53
N ILE A 2 -11.69 10.26 8.41
CA ILE A 2 -11.98 11.49 7.65
C ILE A 2 -12.75 11.14 6.36
N HIS A 3 -12.15 10.31 5.50
CA HIS A 3 -12.74 9.96 4.22
C HIS A 3 -12.45 8.51 3.81
N ARG A 4 -13.14 8.03 2.78
CA ARG A 4 -13.02 6.69 2.21
C ARG A 4 -13.04 6.76 0.70
N TYR A 5 -12.03 6.18 0.06
CA TYR A 5 -11.95 6.05 -1.38
C TYR A 5 -12.00 4.58 -1.78
N PRO A 6 -12.77 4.20 -2.81
CA PRO A 6 -12.71 2.84 -3.35
C PRO A 6 -11.37 2.64 -4.08
N VAL A 7 -10.77 1.47 -3.94
CA VAL A 7 -9.72 1.02 -4.86
C VAL A 7 -10.40 0.36 -6.06
N LEU A 8 -10.30 1.01 -7.21
CA LEU A 8 -10.98 0.58 -8.45
C LEU A 8 -10.20 -0.54 -9.15
N ALA A 9 -8.89 -0.54 -9.03
CA ALA A 9 -8.03 -1.61 -9.53
C ALA A 9 -6.75 -1.72 -8.71
N ALA A 10 -6.41 -2.96 -8.39
CA ALA A 10 -5.14 -3.40 -7.85
C ALA A 10 -4.88 -4.80 -8.39
N SER A 11 -3.62 -5.19 -8.56
CA SER A 11 -3.29 -6.51 -9.06
C SER A 11 -2.46 -7.31 -8.05
N GLY A 12 -2.47 -8.61 -8.22
CA GLY A 12 -1.82 -9.55 -7.31
C GLY A 12 -2.84 -10.31 -6.44
N ILE A 13 -2.31 -11.00 -5.46
CA ILE A 13 -3.05 -11.77 -4.46
C ILE A 13 -2.61 -11.33 -3.07
N SER A 14 -3.22 -11.81 -2.01
CA SER A 14 -2.72 -11.59 -0.65
C SER A 14 -1.29 -12.09 -0.52
N GLY A 15 -0.42 -11.24 0.04
CA GLY A 15 1.00 -11.52 0.21
C GLY A 15 1.91 -10.39 -0.27
N PRO A 16 3.21 -10.47 0.03
CA PRO A 16 4.15 -9.40 -0.22
C PRO A 16 4.55 -9.34 -1.70
N LYS A 17 4.92 -8.16 -2.16
CA LYS A 17 5.64 -7.99 -3.42
C LYS A 17 7.08 -8.48 -3.26
N LEU A 18 7.53 -9.36 -4.15
CA LEU A 18 8.84 -10.00 -4.03
C LEU A 18 9.86 -9.53 -5.07
N ARG A 19 9.43 -9.19 -6.28
CA ARG A 19 10.35 -8.88 -7.39
C ARG A 19 9.74 -7.90 -8.39
N ARG A 20 10.60 -7.33 -9.22
CA ARG A 20 10.16 -6.55 -10.38
C ARG A 20 9.27 -7.41 -11.30
N GLY A 21 8.20 -6.83 -11.78
CA GLY A 21 7.33 -7.46 -12.77
C GLY A 21 6.39 -8.56 -12.25
N ASP A 22 6.34 -8.81 -10.94
CA ASP A 22 5.40 -9.79 -10.34
C ASP A 22 3.95 -9.29 -10.32
N LYS A 23 3.71 -8.07 -10.77
CA LYS A 23 2.39 -7.43 -10.82
C LYS A 23 1.67 -7.37 -9.47
N GLN A 24 2.42 -7.47 -8.38
CA GLN A 24 1.93 -7.49 -7.02
C GLN A 24 1.96 -6.08 -6.42
N VAL A 25 0.86 -5.66 -5.79
CA VAL A 25 0.85 -4.51 -4.88
C VAL A 25 1.58 -4.91 -3.60
N PRO A 26 2.55 -4.12 -3.11
CA PRO A 26 3.24 -4.46 -1.87
C PRO A 26 2.31 -4.32 -0.66
N GLU A 27 2.45 -5.21 0.29
CA GLU A 27 1.82 -5.12 1.61
C GLU A 27 2.86 -4.68 2.64
N GLY A 28 2.47 -3.79 3.56
CA GLY A 28 3.41 -3.27 4.55
C GLY A 28 3.07 -1.87 5.06
N VAL A 29 4.03 -1.30 5.79
CA VAL A 29 3.94 0.07 6.33
C VAL A 29 4.90 0.97 5.55
N TYR A 30 4.35 1.93 4.86
CA TYR A 30 5.03 2.80 3.91
C TYR A 30 4.82 4.28 4.24
N GLY A 31 5.39 5.12 3.42
CA GLY A 31 5.12 6.55 3.30
C GLY A 31 4.98 6.95 1.84
N ILE A 32 4.78 8.23 1.61
CA ILE A 32 4.79 8.82 0.27
C ILE A 32 6.17 9.45 0.04
N SER A 33 6.80 9.12 -1.10
CA SER A 33 8.14 9.60 -1.44
C SER A 33 8.12 10.75 -2.46
N PHE A 34 7.06 10.88 -3.24
CA PHE A 34 6.95 11.90 -4.27
C PHE A 34 5.49 12.10 -4.72
N LEU A 35 5.13 13.35 -5.01
CA LEU A 35 3.87 13.73 -5.65
C LEU A 35 4.12 14.04 -7.12
N ASN A 36 3.47 13.30 -8.02
CA ASN A 36 3.60 13.48 -9.47
C ASN A 36 2.32 14.11 -10.04
N PRO A 37 2.33 15.43 -10.34
CA PRO A 37 1.18 16.11 -10.93
C PRO A 37 1.00 15.78 -12.42
N ASN A 38 2.03 15.24 -13.09
CA ASN A 38 2.05 14.96 -14.53
C ASN A 38 2.11 13.46 -14.83
N SER A 39 1.38 12.65 -14.05
CA SER A 39 1.31 11.21 -14.25
C SER A 39 0.48 10.87 -15.51
N ARG A 40 0.88 9.79 -16.23
CA ARG A 40 0.04 9.20 -17.30
C ARG A 40 -1.32 8.73 -16.80
N TYR A 41 -1.45 8.54 -15.50
CA TYR A 41 -2.66 8.10 -14.80
C TYR A 41 -3.31 9.24 -14.02
N HIS A 42 -3.32 10.43 -14.62
CA HIS A 42 -3.83 11.68 -14.05
C HIS A 42 -2.82 12.29 -13.07
N VAL A 43 -3.06 12.20 -11.77
CA VAL A 43 -2.06 12.52 -10.74
C VAL A 43 -1.66 11.25 -9.98
N ALA A 44 -0.48 11.24 -9.35
CA ALA A 44 -0.03 10.07 -8.62
C ALA A 44 0.80 10.41 -7.38
N LEU A 45 0.62 9.60 -6.35
CA LEU A 45 1.44 9.61 -5.13
C LEU A 45 2.36 8.38 -5.17
N ARG A 46 3.67 8.58 -5.15
CA ARG A 46 4.63 7.48 -5.17
C ARG A 46 4.86 6.94 -3.78
N VAL A 47 4.61 5.66 -3.61
CA VAL A 47 4.90 4.90 -2.38
C VAL A 47 6.42 4.72 -2.24
N ASN A 48 6.96 4.76 -1.03
CA ASN A 48 8.39 4.58 -0.76
C ASN A 48 8.83 3.10 -0.79
N TYR A 49 8.19 2.28 -1.62
CA TYR A 49 8.58 0.90 -1.87
C TYR A 49 9.83 0.83 -2.78
N PRO A 50 10.82 -0.07 -2.53
CA PRO A 50 10.95 -0.91 -1.34
C PRO A 50 11.42 -0.09 -0.12
N ASN A 51 10.81 -0.33 1.05
CA ASN A 51 11.21 0.29 2.30
C ASN A 51 12.37 -0.48 2.98
N ALA A 52 12.69 -0.16 4.24
CA ALA A 52 13.77 -0.81 4.96
C ALA A 52 13.46 -2.30 5.26
N PHE A 53 12.19 -2.64 5.56
CA PHE A 53 11.76 -4.02 5.77
C PHE A 53 11.92 -4.83 4.48
N ASP A 54 11.38 -4.34 3.36
CA ASP A 54 11.47 -5.03 2.05
C ASP A 54 12.92 -5.33 1.67
N ARG A 55 13.80 -4.35 1.88
CA ARG A 55 15.24 -4.52 1.58
C ARG A 55 15.89 -5.57 2.46
N ARG A 56 15.62 -5.57 3.78
CA ARG A 56 16.15 -6.60 4.69
C ARG A 56 15.68 -7.99 4.28
N MET A 57 14.40 -8.15 3.98
CA MET A 57 13.85 -9.44 3.55
C MET A 57 14.36 -9.83 2.16
N GLY A 58 14.56 -8.86 1.27
CA GLY A 58 15.22 -9.09 -0.02
C GLY A 58 16.62 -9.67 0.13
N VAL A 59 17.42 -9.11 1.03
CA VAL A 59 18.78 -9.63 1.34
C VAL A 59 18.69 -11.03 1.96
N LYS A 60 17.80 -11.24 2.94
CA LYS A 60 17.57 -12.54 3.57
C LYS A 60 17.26 -13.64 2.55
N ASP A 61 16.43 -13.32 1.57
CA ASP A 61 15.99 -14.27 0.53
C ASP A 61 16.92 -14.31 -0.70
N GLY A 62 18.01 -13.56 -0.72
CA GLY A 62 18.93 -13.45 -1.87
C GLY A 62 18.32 -12.77 -3.10
N ARG A 63 17.23 -11.99 -2.94
CA ARG A 63 16.56 -11.28 -4.03
C ARG A 63 17.27 -9.98 -4.35
N LYS A 64 17.68 -9.79 -5.61
CA LYS A 64 18.48 -8.64 -6.07
C LYS A 64 17.63 -7.48 -6.62
N ASP A 65 16.50 -7.76 -7.25
CA ASP A 65 15.63 -6.75 -7.86
C ASP A 65 14.20 -6.86 -7.32
N LEU A 66 13.91 -6.05 -6.32
CA LEU A 66 12.60 -5.99 -5.67
C LEU A 66 11.58 -5.22 -6.52
N GLY A 67 12.02 -4.49 -7.53
CA GLY A 67 11.20 -3.55 -8.28
C GLY A 67 11.03 -2.21 -7.57
N GLY A 68 10.05 -1.44 -8.02
CA GLY A 68 9.76 -0.09 -7.54
C GLY A 68 8.59 0.52 -8.29
N ASP A 69 8.48 1.86 -8.25
CA ASP A 69 7.47 2.65 -8.96
C ASP A 69 6.02 2.25 -8.64
N ILE A 70 5.78 1.97 -7.36
CA ILE A 70 4.43 1.73 -6.85
C ILE A 70 3.76 3.07 -6.60
N MET A 71 2.57 3.25 -7.19
CA MET A 71 1.81 4.49 -7.14
C MET A 71 0.39 4.27 -6.62
N ILE A 72 -0.15 5.30 -5.95
CA ILE A 72 -1.59 5.53 -5.83
C ILE A 72 -1.92 6.58 -6.89
N HIS A 73 -2.88 6.31 -7.78
CA HIS A 73 -3.12 7.15 -8.96
C HIS A 73 -4.58 7.17 -9.40
N GLY A 74 -4.90 8.08 -10.31
CA GLY A 74 -6.19 8.18 -10.97
C GLY A 74 -6.48 7.01 -11.91
N LYS A 75 -7.53 7.17 -12.72
CA LYS A 75 -8.07 6.14 -13.62
C LYS A 75 -8.53 4.88 -12.87
N ALA A 76 -8.93 3.85 -13.63
CA ALA A 76 -9.53 2.63 -13.10
C ALA A 76 -8.81 1.35 -13.56
N SER A 77 -7.55 1.47 -14.01
CA SER A 77 -6.74 0.32 -14.42
C SER A 77 -5.36 0.39 -13.78
N SER A 78 -4.86 -0.75 -13.33
CA SER A 78 -3.56 -0.84 -12.68
C SER A 78 -2.89 -2.19 -12.88
N VAL A 79 -1.55 -2.19 -12.84
CA VAL A 79 -0.70 -3.39 -12.79
C VAL A 79 0.38 -3.14 -11.74
N GLY A 80 0.16 -3.63 -10.51
CA GLY A 80 1.07 -3.48 -9.37
C GLY A 80 0.95 -2.15 -8.61
N CYS A 81 0.06 -1.25 -9.04
CA CYS A 81 -0.27 0.01 -8.38
C CYS A 81 -1.69 -0.01 -7.80
N LEU A 82 -2.13 1.10 -7.23
CA LEU A 82 -3.46 1.30 -6.64
C LEU A 82 -4.18 2.40 -7.44
N ALA A 83 -5.15 2.02 -8.27
CA ALA A 83 -6.00 2.95 -9.00
C ALA A 83 -7.23 3.30 -8.16
N ILE A 84 -7.48 4.57 -7.90
CA ILE A 84 -8.58 5.06 -7.04
C ILE A 84 -9.54 6.00 -7.76
N GLY A 85 -9.33 6.24 -9.06
CA GLY A 85 -10.12 7.19 -9.86
C GLY A 85 -9.60 8.62 -9.76
N ASP A 86 -9.92 9.44 -10.76
CA ASP A 86 -9.32 10.77 -10.91
C ASP A 86 -9.69 11.70 -9.77
N ALA A 87 -10.98 11.82 -9.43
CA ALA A 87 -11.45 12.70 -8.37
C ALA A 87 -10.85 12.34 -6.99
N ALA A 88 -10.81 11.04 -6.65
CA ALA A 88 -10.21 10.57 -5.40
C ALA A 88 -8.69 10.80 -5.38
N ALA A 89 -8.02 10.62 -6.52
CA ALA A 89 -6.58 10.87 -6.63
C ALA A 89 -6.23 12.36 -6.49
N GLU A 90 -7.05 13.27 -7.04
CA GLU A 90 -6.91 14.72 -6.88
C GLU A 90 -7.05 15.14 -5.42
N GLU A 91 -8.13 14.72 -4.77
CA GLU A 91 -8.38 15.03 -3.36
C GLU A 91 -7.25 14.53 -2.47
N LEU A 92 -6.82 13.28 -2.68
CA LEU A 92 -5.72 12.67 -1.94
C LEU A 92 -4.40 13.38 -2.20
N PHE A 93 -4.16 13.81 -3.44
CA PHE A 93 -2.95 14.53 -3.84
C PHE A 93 -2.86 15.90 -3.14
N VAL A 94 -3.95 16.67 -3.14
CA VAL A 94 -4.01 17.97 -2.45
C VAL A 94 -3.82 17.77 -0.95
N LEU A 95 -4.53 16.82 -0.34
CA LEU A 95 -4.39 16.50 1.07
C LEU A 95 -2.93 16.13 1.43
N ALA A 96 -2.28 15.34 0.59
CA ALA A 96 -0.89 14.96 0.79
C ALA A 96 0.08 16.14 0.63
N ALA A 97 -0.19 17.04 -0.30
CA ALA A 97 0.62 18.25 -0.50
C ALA A 97 0.52 19.20 0.70
N GLU A 98 -0.69 19.43 1.22
CA GLU A 98 -0.93 20.31 2.36
C GLU A 98 -0.43 19.72 3.68
N THR A 99 -0.64 18.41 3.90
CA THR A 99 -0.14 17.70 5.09
C THR A 99 1.39 17.60 5.10
N GLY A 100 2.00 17.56 3.93
CA GLY A 100 3.41 17.26 3.74
C GLY A 100 3.69 15.75 3.75
N ILE A 101 4.27 15.26 2.67
CA ILE A 101 4.47 13.82 2.44
C ILE A 101 5.23 13.08 3.55
N LYS A 102 6.07 13.78 4.32
CA LYS A 102 6.81 13.21 5.45
C LYS A 102 5.92 12.86 6.64
N ASN A 103 4.75 13.47 6.73
CA ASN A 103 3.79 13.28 7.81
C ASN A 103 2.75 12.20 7.47
N ILE A 104 2.86 11.55 6.31
CA ILE A 104 1.91 10.54 5.84
C ILE A 104 2.46 9.15 6.16
N ARG A 105 1.69 8.38 6.89
CA ARG A 105 1.88 6.94 7.05
C ARG A 105 0.86 6.20 6.18
N LEU A 106 1.33 5.34 5.30
CA LEU A 106 0.52 4.49 4.43
C LEU A 106 0.64 3.05 4.91
N VAL A 107 -0.49 2.42 5.21
CA VAL A 107 -0.55 1.00 5.51
C VAL A 107 -1.28 0.29 4.38
N ILE A 108 -0.62 -0.66 3.72
CA ILE A 108 -1.20 -1.50 2.68
C ILE A 108 -1.34 -2.92 3.23
N ALA A 109 -2.56 -3.43 3.23
CA ALA A 109 -2.88 -4.75 3.77
C ALA A 109 -3.95 -5.44 2.93
N PRO A 110 -3.98 -6.78 2.89
CA PRO A 110 -4.98 -7.53 2.11
C PRO A 110 -6.39 -7.41 2.69
N THR A 111 -6.49 -7.11 3.98
CA THR A 111 -7.75 -6.89 4.70
C THR A 111 -7.52 -5.98 5.91
N ASP A 112 -8.60 -5.50 6.52
CA ASP A 112 -8.52 -4.72 7.76
C ASP A 112 -8.25 -5.62 8.96
N PHE A 113 -6.99 -5.67 9.41
CA PHE A 113 -6.55 -6.51 10.54
C PHE A 113 -7.12 -6.08 11.90
N ARG A 114 -7.83 -4.96 11.98
CA ARG A 114 -8.59 -4.57 13.17
C ARG A 114 -9.94 -5.33 13.29
N LYS A 115 -10.38 -5.93 12.19
CA LYS A 115 -11.65 -6.65 12.07
C LYS A 115 -11.50 -8.11 11.70
N ASN A 116 -10.44 -8.45 10.97
CA ASN A 116 -10.23 -9.77 10.41
C ASN A 116 -8.83 -10.27 10.78
N ALA A 117 -8.70 -11.57 11.00
CA ALA A 117 -7.38 -12.16 11.09
C ALA A 117 -6.61 -11.98 9.77
N PRO A 118 -5.27 -11.84 9.81
CA PRO A 118 -4.45 -11.93 8.62
C PRO A 118 -4.72 -13.24 7.85
N PRO A 119 -4.58 -13.24 6.51
CA PRO A 119 -4.65 -14.47 5.73
C PRO A 119 -3.71 -15.54 6.27
N ALA A 120 -4.15 -16.80 6.18
CA ALA A 120 -3.29 -17.92 6.54
C ALA A 120 -2.05 -17.95 5.63
N VAL A 121 -0.89 -18.17 6.22
CA VAL A 121 0.37 -18.32 5.49
C VAL A 121 0.54 -19.80 5.17
N ASP A 122 0.69 -20.11 3.91
CA ASP A 122 1.02 -21.45 3.42
C ASP A 122 2.52 -21.57 3.08
N GLY A 123 2.97 -22.79 2.80
CA GLY A 123 4.39 -23.06 2.50
C GLY A 123 4.91 -22.46 1.19
N SER A 124 4.06 -21.83 0.37
CA SER A 124 4.46 -21.15 -0.87
C SER A 124 4.91 -19.70 -0.63
N GLN A 125 4.64 -19.16 0.55
CA GLN A 125 4.92 -17.77 0.94
C GLN A 125 6.19 -17.68 1.79
N PRO A 126 6.85 -16.51 1.84
CA PRO A 126 8.05 -16.33 2.65
C PRO A 126 7.80 -16.60 4.15
N ASP A 127 8.74 -17.22 4.82
CA ASP A 127 8.70 -17.54 6.25
C ASP A 127 8.61 -16.30 7.17
N TRP A 128 8.98 -15.12 6.66
CA TRP A 128 8.90 -13.84 7.37
C TRP A 128 7.53 -13.13 7.21
N LEU A 129 6.59 -13.65 6.42
CA LEU A 129 5.28 -13.01 6.21
C LEU A 129 4.48 -12.82 7.51
N PRO A 130 4.47 -13.73 8.48
CA PRO A 130 3.84 -13.50 9.77
C PRO A 130 4.41 -12.29 10.52
N GLN A 131 5.72 -12.03 10.41
CA GLN A 131 6.34 -10.84 10.99
C GLN A 131 5.80 -9.57 10.31
N LEU A 132 5.72 -9.54 8.98
CA LEU A 132 5.15 -8.41 8.25
C LEU A 132 3.73 -8.12 8.69
N TYR A 133 2.89 -9.13 8.80
CA TYR A 133 1.49 -8.96 9.22
C TYR A 133 1.36 -8.50 10.68
N THR A 134 2.27 -8.89 11.55
CA THR A 134 2.35 -8.35 12.91
C THR A 134 2.66 -6.85 12.89
N GLU A 135 3.62 -6.41 12.08
CA GLU A 135 3.97 -4.99 11.94
C GLU A 135 2.81 -4.18 11.34
N VAL A 136 2.12 -4.73 10.32
CA VAL A 136 0.94 -4.11 9.70
C VAL A 136 -0.21 -3.98 10.69
N ALA A 137 -0.53 -5.04 11.45
CA ALA A 137 -1.58 -5.00 12.47
C ALA A 137 -1.27 -3.98 13.56
N ALA A 138 -0.03 -3.94 14.05
CA ALA A 138 0.42 -2.95 15.03
C ALA A 138 0.30 -1.51 14.49
N ALA A 139 0.60 -1.28 13.21
CA ALA A 139 0.45 0.02 12.58
C ALA A 139 -1.01 0.47 12.44
N MET A 140 -1.96 -0.45 12.37
CA MET A 140 -3.40 -0.15 12.31
C MET A 140 -4.04 0.10 13.69
N THR A 141 -3.49 -0.48 14.75
CA THR A 141 -4.08 -0.46 16.11
C THR A 141 -4.42 0.94 16.64
N PRO A 142 -3.61 2.00 16.42
CA PRO A 142 -3.93 3.34 16.93
C PRO A 142 -5.16 3.98 16.30
N TYR A 143 -5.63 3.46 15.17
CA TYR A 143 -6.70 4.07 14.40
C TYR A 143 -8.03 3.31 14.56
N LYS A 144 -9.12 4.06 14.74
CA LYS A 144 -10.47 3.47 14.77
C LYS A 144 -10.78 2.83 13.42
N ALA A 145 -11.30 1.61 13.45
CA ALA A 145 -11.79 0.98 12.23
C ALA A 145 -12.95 1.79 11.64
N PRO A 146 -12.99 1.99 10.30
CA PRO A 146 -14.12 2.67 9.67
C PRO A 146 -15.42 1.87 9.90
N PRO A 147 -16.59 2.53 9.83
CA PRO A 147 -17.87 1.85 9.88
C PRO A 147 -17.96 0.72 8.85
N SER A 148 -18.75 -0.32 9.14
CA SER A 148 -18.92 -1.48 8.26
C SER A 148 -19.38 -1.09 6.85
N GLY A 149 -18.79 -1.68 5.79
CA GLY A 149 -19.12 -1.45 4.37
C GLY A 149 -17.95 -1.02 3.48
N SER A 150 -16.69 -1.16 3.88
CA SER A 150 -15.52 -0.69 3.12
C SER A 150 -14.49 -1.76 2.81
N LEU A 151 -14.15 -1.84 1.55
CA LEU A 151 -12.91 -2.43 1.04
C LEU A 151 -11.83 -1.33 1.01
N LEU A 152 -10.73 -1.52 1.71
CA LEU A 152 -9.53 -0.68 1.84
C LEU A 152 -9.73 0.71 2.49
N SER A 153 -8.99 0.96 3.56
CA SER A 153 -8.84 2.29 4.15
C SER A 153 -7.39 2.76 4.04
N LEU A 154 -7.19 3.90 3.40
CA LEU A 154 -5.96 4.68 3.54
C LEU A 154 -6.05 5.44 4.86
N ILE A 155 -5.02 5.37 5.68
CA ILE A 155 -4.96 6.03 6.99
C ILE A 155 -3.90 7.12 6.92
N PHE A 156 -4.31 8.36 7.17
CA PHE A 156 -3.42 9.50 7.34
C PHE A 156 -3.27 9.81 8.82
N ASN A 157 -2.08 10.23 9.21
CA ASN A 157 -1.76 10.73 10.55
C ASN A 157 -1.97 12.23 10.64
#